data_752d7546c38a56455cad7cbc162ea9c9
#
_entry.id   752d7546c38a56455cad7cbc162ea9c9
#
_cell.length_a   1.000
_cell.length_b   1.000
_cell.length_c   1.000
_cell.angle_alpha   90.00
_cell.angle_beta   90.00
_cell.angle_gamma   90.00
#
_symmetry.space_group_name_H-M   'P 1'
#
loop_
_entity.id
_entity.type
_entity.pdbx_description
1 polymer ?
#
loop_
_entity_poly.entity_id
_entity_poly.type
_entity_poly.pdbx_seq_one_letter_code
_entity_poly.pdbx_strand_id
1 'polypeptide(L)'
;MNALEVSHLKVLLGGKVVLDDLSLSLAPGQIAALLGPSGCGKTTLLRSIAGLIRPSEGQIRFGKQLVSFSSVHLPPHKRKIGYVPQEGALFPHLNIADNIAFGIDRAVFTKDQIRQTTKEMLALTGMEGFGKRMPHQLSGGQQTRVALARALAIKPSIVLLDEPFSALDAELRTELRADVINLLRSQNTTAILVTHDREEGLVSADVIALMRDGKIVQSGSPEDVYSSPISPTIAISTGDALVLQATKLSDGSTDYILNPVKSSAQSVTSGHIVIRPEEIKLSKSVSSDSINGLITKIDYYGHDAMVAIDVADQHLQVRIPGPFDFNVGQNVALEHVGPVRFFANK
;
A
#
# COMPACT_ATOMS: atom_id res chain seq x y z
N MET A 1 -10.50 -14.64 -16.49
CA MET A 1 -9.37 -14.08 -17.30
C MET A 1 -8.94 -12.82 -16.61
N ASN A 2 -7.64 -12.62 -16.32
CA ASN A 2 -7.14 -11.44 -15.63
C ASN A 2 -7.27 -10.19 -16.52
N ALA A 3 -7.56 -9.03 -15.89
CA ALA A 3 -7.54 -7.75 -16.59
C ALA A 3 -6.12 -7.30 -16.88
N LEU A 4 -5.20 -7.56 -15.93
CA LEU A 4 -3.78 -7.31 -16.05
C LEU A 4 -3.02 -8.58 -15.64
N GLU A 5 -2.05 -8.96 -16.45
CA GLU A 5 -1.11 -10.02 -16.15
C GLU A 5 0.31 -9.58 -16.51
N VAL A 6 1.18 -9.62 -15.54
CA VAL A 6 2.62 -9.41 -15.65
C VAL A 6 3.28 -10.72 -15.27
N SER A 7 4.09 -11.31 -16.15
CA SER A 7 4.70 -12.62 -15.92
C SER A 7 6.20 -12.56 -16.17
N HIS A 8 6.98 -12.95 -15.18
CA HIS A 8 8.43 -13.07 -15.22
C HIS A 8 9.14 -11.82 -15.76
N LEU A 9 8.64 -10.63 -15.34
CA LEU A 9 9.11 -9.37 -15.87
C LEU A 9 10.51 -9.05 -15.36
N LYS A 10 11.43 -8.76 -16.30
CA LYS A 10 12.76 -8.26 -16.00
C LYS A 10 13.00 -6.93 -16.69
N VAL A 11 13.54 -5.97 -15.97
CA VAL A 11 13.84 -4.63 -16.48
C VAL A 11 15.24 -4.23 -16.07
N LEU A 12 16.03 -3.82 -17.07
CA LEU A 12 17.35 -3.23 -16.86
C LEU A 12 17.31 -1.72 -17.16
N LEU A 13 17.87 -0.92 -16.27
CA LEU A 13 18.08 0.52 -16.46
C LEU A 13 19.56 0.85 -16.26
N GLY A 14 20.20 1.42 -17.27
CA GLY A 14 21.62 1.74 -17.22
C GLY A 14 22.51 0.52 -16.91
N GLY A 15 22.14 -0.66 -17.38
CA GLY A 15 22.88 -1.91 -17.15
C GLY A 15 22.61 -2.58 -15.79
N LYS A 16 21.82 -1.95 -14.90
CA LYS A 16 21.42 -2.53 -13.60
C LYS A 16 20.06 -3.18 -13.70
N VAL A 17 19.90 -4.36 -13.10
CA VAL A 17 18.60 -5.01 -12.94
C VAL A 17 17.79 -4.25 -11.89
N VAL A 18 16.62 -3.75 -12.29
CA VAL A 18 15.70 -3.01 -11.41
C VAL A 18 14.46 -3.86 -11.07
N LEU A 19 13.98 -4.63 -12.04
CA LEU A 19 12.97 -5.67 -11.80
C LEU A 19 13.57 -7.01 -12.21
N ASP A 20 13.36 -8.03 -11.38
CA ASP A 20 13.94 -9.35 -11.56
C ASP A 20 12.90 -10.44 -11.30
N ASP A 21 12.45 -11.10 -12.37
CA ASP A 21 11.47 -12.19 -12.32
C ASP A 21 10.15 -11.81 -11.61
N LEU A 22 9.63 -10.59 -11.87
CA LEU A 22 8.45 -10.06 -11.21
C LEU A 22 7.17 -10.56 -11.90
N SER A 23 6.24 -11.12 -11.11
CA SER A 23 4.93 -11.55 -11.58
C SER A 23 3.81 -10.92 -10.73
N LEU A 24 2.74 -10.45 -11.41
CA LEU A 24 1.55 -9.85 -10.81
C LEU A 24 0.33 -10.10 -11.69
N SER A 25 -0.76 -10.56 -11.09
CA SER A 25 -2.03 -10.77 -11.80
C SER A 25 -3.18 -10.10 -11.06
N LEU A 26 -4.03 -9.39 -11.82
CA LEU A 26 -5.22 -8.73 -11.28
C LEU A 26 -6.45 -9.12 -12.08
N ALA A 27 -7.52 -9.48 -11.39
CA ALA A 27 -8.83 -9.69 -12.00
C ALA A 27 -9.47 -8.35 -12.44
N PRO A 28 -10.48 -8.38 -13.33
CA PRO A 28 -11.22 -7.17 -13.69
C PRO A 28 -11.84 -6.49 -12.45
N GLY A 29 -11.66 -5.18 -12.36
CA GLY A 29 -12.18 -4.36 -11.27
C GLY A 29 -11.37 -4.44 -9.96
N GLN A 30 -10.34 -5.29 -9.87
CA GLN A 30 -9.47 -5.32 -8.69
C GLN A 30 -8.55 -4.10 -8.61
N ILE A 31 -8.40 -3.60 -7.42
CA ILE A 31 -7.45 -2.55 -7.06
C ILE A 31 -6.29 -3.20 -6.29
N ALA A 32 -5.07 -3.06 -6.81
CA ALA A 32 -3.86 -3.49 -6.10
C ALA A 32 -3.13 -2.29 -5.50
N ALA A 33 -2.70 -2.39 -4.25
CA ALA A 33 -1.72 -1.47 -3.69
C ALA A 33 -0.33 -2.09 -3.75
N LEU A 34 0.60 -1.34 -4.32
CA LEU A 34 2.00 -1.72 -4.45
C LEU A 34 2.82 -1.00 -3.38
N LEU A 35 3.23 -1.73 -2.36
CA LEU A 35 3.97 -1.22 -1.20
C LEU A 35 5.43 -1.68 -1.25
N GLY A 36 6.33 -0.91 -0.67
CA GLY A 36 7.75 -1.26 -0.55
C GLY A 36 8.63 -0.04 -0.39
N PRO A 37 9.90 -0.22 -0.01
CA PRO A 37 10.84 0.86 0.22
C PRO A 37 11.09 1.68 -1.06
N SER A 38 11.61 2.90 -0.88
CA SER A 38 12.03 3.73 -2.02
C SER A 38 13.12 3.02 -2.81
N GLY A 39 13.05 3.11 -4.13
CA GLY A 39 14.04 2.49 -5.03
C GLY A 39 13.83 0.99 -5.31
N CYS A 40 12.84 0.29 -4.72
CA CYS A 40 12.62 -1.13 -4.97
C CYS A 40 11.99 -1.46 -6.34
N GLY A 41 11.68 -0.46 -7.19
CA GLY A 41 11.23 -0.67 -8.56
C GLY A 41 9.74 -0.40 -8.84
N LYS A 42 8.94 0.12 -7.89
CA LYS A 42 7.48 0.36 -8.04
C LYS A 42 7.15 1.22 -9.28
N THR A 43 7.74 2.41 -9.37
CA THR A 43 7.56 3.32 -10.53
C THR A 43 8.05 2.67 -11.84
N THR A 44 9.13 1.86 -11.79
CA THR A 44 9.63 1.13 -12.96
C THR A 44 8.61 0.10 -13.45
N LEU A 45 7.95 -0.62 -12.54
CA LEU A 45 6.86 -1.53 -12.89
C LEU A 45 5.70 -0.79 -13.54
N LEU A 46 5.22 0.32 -12.93
CA LEU A 46 4.14 1.12 -13.52
C LEU A 46 4.51 1.64 -14.91
N ARG A 47 5.72 2.19 -15.08
CA ARG A 47 6.19 2.68 -16.38
C ARG A 47 6.32 1.56 -17.43
N SER A 48 6.68 0.35 -17.00
CA SER A 48 6.71 -0.82 -17.91
C SER A 48 5.31 -1.25 -18.33
N ILE A 49 4.35 -1.27 -17.40
CA ILE A 49 2.93 -1.53 -17.70
C ILE A 49 2.36 -0.42 -18.58
N ALA A 50 2.74 0.85 -18.37
CA ALA A 50 2.33 1.98 -19.21
C ALA A 50 2.96 1.96 -20.60
N GLY A 51 4.01 1.18 -20.84
CA GLY A 51 4.74 1.12 -22.11
C GLY A 51 5.79 2.22 -22.30
N LEU A 52 6.12 2.92 -21.22
CA LEU A 52 7.18 3.94 -21.19
C LEU A 52 8.57 3.33 -21.06
N ILE A 53 8.66 2.14 -20.47
CA ILE A 53 9.87 1.34 -20.38
C ILE A 53 9.62 -0.01 -21.05
N ARG A 54 10.54 -0.42 -21.89
CA ARG A 54 10.51 -1.76 -22.52
C ARG A 54 11.20 -2.75 -21.59
N PRO A 55 10.49 -3.82 -21.15
CA PRO A 55 11.11 -4.90 -20.42
C PRO A 55 12.17 -5.63 -21.26
N SER A 56 13.21 -6.15 -20.60
CA SER A 56 14.21 -6.99 -21.27
C SER A 56 13.73 -8.44 -21.41
N GLU A 57 12.94 -8.91 -20.45
CA GLU A 57 12.39 -10.28 -20.43
C GLU A 57 10.97 -10.25 -19.85
N GLY A 58 10.21 -11.35 -20.02
CA GLY A 58 8.87 -11.50 -19.51
C GLY A 58 7.81 -10.92 -20.44
N GLN A 59 6.56 -10.89 -19.95
CA GLN A 59 5.42 -10.42 -20.73
C GLN A 59 4.43 -9.60 -19.91
N ILE A 60 3.68 -8.73 -20.60
CA ILE A 60 2.57 -7.96 -20.04
C ILE A 60 1.36 -8.16 -20.97
N ARG A 61 0.21 -8.50 -20.39
CA ARG A 61 -1.07 -8.68 -21.08
C ARG A 61 -2.17 -7.84 -20.42
N PHE A 62 -3.07 -7.32 -21.25
CA PHE A 62 -4.32 -6.70 -20.83
C PHE A 62 -5.47 -7.55 -21.35
N GLY A 63 -6.09 -8.31 -20.48
CA GLY A 63 -7.04 -9.35 -20.88
C GLY A 63 -6.43 -10.33 -21.88
N LYS A 64 -6.98 -10.38 -23.09
CA LYS A 64 -6.46 -11.21 -24.18
C LYS A 64 -5.29 -10.57 -24.95
N GLN A 65 -5.10 -9.26 -24.82
CA GLN A 65 -4.14 -8.51 -25.61
C GLN A 65 -2.73 -8.60 -25.01
N LEU A 66 -1.75 -9.09 -25.78
CA LEU A 66 -0.35 -9.01 -25.44
C LEU A 66 0.17 -7.61 -25.76
N VAL A 67 0.66 -6.88 -24.75
CA VAL A 67 1.13 -5.50 -24.90
C VAL A 67 2.65 -5.35 -24.82
N SER A 68 3.32 -6.34 -24.21
CA SER A 68 4.79 -6.39 -24.19
C SER A 68 5.27 -7.84 -24.09
N PHE A 69 6.11 -8.27 -25.01
CA PHE A 69 6.79 -9.57 -25.01
C PHE A 69 7.80 -9.61 -26.17
N SER A 70 9.04 -10.01 -25.93
CA SER A 70 10.06 -10.20 -27.00
C SER A 70 10.07 -9.06 -28.03
N SER A 71 9.55 -9.31 -29.26
CA SER A 71 9.44 -8.33 -30.35
C SER A 71 8.22 -7.39 -30.22
N VAL A 72 7.23 -7.74 -29.41
CA VAL A 72 6.00 -6.95 -29.22
C VAL A 72 6.23 -5.90 -28.14
N HIS A 73 6.04 -4.63 -28.49
CA HIS A 73 6.00 -3.55 -27.51
C HIS A 73 5.02 -2.47 -27.96
N LEU A 74 3.80 -2.52 -27.40
CA LEU A 74 2.77 -1.56 -27.70
C LEU A 74 3.11 -0.21 -27.04
N PRO A 75 3.19 0.89 -27.79
CA PRO A 75 3.52 2.20 -27.22
C PRO A 75 2.38 2.71 -26.30
N PRO A 76 2.66 3.65 -25.36
CA PRO A 76 1.69 4.09 -24.35
C PRO A 76 0.33 4.50 -24.92
N HIS A 77 0.28 5.31 -25.97
CA HIS A 77 -0.96 5.83 -26.56
C HIS A 77 -1.87 4.73 -27.15
N LYS A 78 -1.34 3.52 -27.42
CA LYS A 78 -2.13 2.37 -27.89
C LYS A 78 -2.58 1.44 -26.76
N ARG A 79 -2.14 1.66 -25.54
CA ARG A 79 -2.49 0.81 -24.38
C ARG A 79 -3.84 1.13 -23.76
N LYS A 80 -4.42 2.30 -24.05
CA LYS A 80 -5.75 2.75 -23.55
C LYS A 80 -5.88 2.65 -22.03
N ILE A 81 -4.86 3.06 -21.31
CA ILE A 81 -4.81 3.08 -19.84
C ILE A 81 -4.77 4.51 -19.33
N GLY A 82 -5.23 4.72 -18.09
CA GLY A 82 -4.98 5.95 -17.32
C GLY A 82 -3.63 5.84 -16.61
N TYR A 83 -2.80 6.87 -16.67
CA TYR A 83 -1.56 6.92 -15.91
C TYR A 83 -1.40 8.28 -15.24
N VAL A 84 -1.25 8.27 -13.93
CA VAL A 84 -0.96 9.44 -13.09
C VAL A 84 0.45 9.26 -12.55
N PRO A 85 1.43 9.99 -13.09
CA PRO A 85 2.80 10.00 -12.55
C PRO A 85 2.87 10.86 -11.28
N GLN A 86 3.84 10.60 -10.45
CA GLN A 86 4.07 11.27 -9.16
C GLN A 86 4.11 12.81 -9.27
N GLU A 87 4.69 13.35 -10.33
CA GLU A 87 4.81 14.79 -10.56
C GLU A 87 3.60 15.43 -11.26
N GLY A 88 2.49 14.70 -11.45
CA GLY A 88 1.29 15.16 -12.14
C GLY A 88 1.46 15.32 -13.66
N ALA A 89 2.57 15.85 -14.14
CA ALA A 89 2.95 16.01 -15.55
C ALA A 89 1.83 16.59 -16.44
N LEU A 90 1.32 17.78 -16.09
CA LEU A 90 0.33 18.50 -16.88
C LEU A 90 0.95 19.12 -18.12
N PHE A 91 0.15 19.29 -19.20
CA PHE A 91 0.55 20.02 -20.39
C PHE A 91 0.59 21.52 -20.08
N PRO A 92 1.76 22.18 -20.06
CA PRO A 92 1.89 23.55 -19.56
C PRO A 92 1.25 24.60 -20.48
N HIS A 93 1.02 24.25 -21.76
CA HIS A 93 0.42 25.12 -22.77
C HIS A 93 -1.12 24.98 -22.86
N LEU A 94 -1.73 24.05 -22.11
CA LEU A 94 -3.16 23.84 -22.05
C LEU A 94 -3.73 24.32 -20.73
N ASN A 95 -4.92 24.93 -20.72
CA ASN A 95 -5.64 25.19 -19.49
C ASN A 95 -6.10 23.88 -18.83
N ILE A 96 -6.67 23.95 -17.63
CA ILE A 96 -7.04 22.77 -16.84
C ILE A 96 -8.14 21.97 -17.52
N ALA A 97 -9.17 22.61 -18.06
CA ALA A 97 -10.24 21.90 -18.78
C ALA A 97 -9.72 21.18 -20.03
N ASP A 98 -8.80 21.80 -20.78
CA ASP A 98 -8.19 21.19 -21.95
C ASP A 98 -7.21 20.08 -21.57
N ASN A 99 -6.50 20.19 -20.43
CA ASN A 99 -5.69 19.10 -19.88
C ASN A 99 -6.55 17.87 -19.59
N ILE A 100 -7.70 18.04 -18.91
CA ILE A 100 -8.61 16.93 -18.59
C ILE A 100 -9.19 16.32 -19.86
N ALA A 101 -9.61 17.16 -20.80
CA ALA A 101 -10.22 16.72 -22.06
C ALA A 101 -9.23 16.10 -23.06
N PHE A 102 -7.91 16.23 -22.83
CA PHE A 102 -6.88 15.91 -23.81
C PHE A 102 -6.95 14.49 -24.34
N GLY A 103 -7.19 13.52 -23.48
CA GLY A 103 -7.23 12.09 -23.85
C GLY A 103 -8.58 11.60 -24.36
N ILE A 104 -9.64 12.43 -24.31
CA ILE A 104 -10.98 12.03 -24.75
C ILE A 104 -11.04 12.00 -26.27
N ASP A 105 -11.43 10.87 -26.83
CA ASP A 105 -11.49 10.67 -28.28
C ASP A 105 -12.62 11.50 -28.91
N ARG A 106 -12.23 12.55 -29.64
CA ARG A 106 -13.15 13.46 -30.32
C ARG A 106 -13.87 12.83 -31.52
N ALA A 107 -13.44 11.65 -31.98
CA ALA A 107 -14.16 10.90 -33.02
C ALA A 107 -15.34 10.11 -32.42
N VAL A 108 -15.31 9.83 -31.14
CA VAL A 108 -16.34 9.04 -30.41
C VAL A 108 -17.29 9.93 -29.64
N PHE A 109 -16.78 11.00 -29.01
CA PHE A 109 -17.54 11.86 -28.10
C PHE A 109 -17.85 13.22 -28.71
N THR A 110 -19.09 13.69 -28.55
CA THR A 110 -19.50 15.04 -28.95
C THR A 110 -18.84 16.10 -28.03
N LYS A 111 -18.81 17.35 -28.51
CA LYS A 111 -18.29 18.49 -27.73
C LYS A 111 -19.01 18.67 -26.39
N ASP A 112 -20.32 18.43 -26.38
CA ASP A 112 -21.11 18.56 -25.14
C ASP A 112 -20.83 17.42 -24.15
N GLN A 113 -20.64 16.19 -24.62
CA GLN A 113 -20.22 15.07 -23.80
C GLN A 113 -18.82 15.28 -23.19
N ILE A 114 -17.87 15.80 -24.00
CA ILE A 114 -16.52 16.14 -23.51
C ILE A 114 -16.60 17.23 -22.44
N ARG A 115 -17.42 18.27 -22.66
CA ARG A 115 -17.62 19.35 -21.67
C ARG A 115 -18.23 18.81 -20.38
N GLN A 116 -19.24 17.95 -20.49
CA GLN A 116 -19.90 17.33 -19.33
C GLN A 116 -18.93 16.45 -18.55
N THR A 117 -18.21 15.55 -19.23
CA THR A 117 -17.18 14.71 -18.58
C THR A 117 -16.10 15.55 -17.89
N THR A 118 -15.63 16.63 -18.54
CA THR A 118 -14.66 17.54 -17.96
C THR A 118 -15.19 18.19 -16.69
N LYS A 119 -16.47 18.63 -16.69
CA LYS A 119 -17.12 19.21 -15.50
C LYS A 119 -17.24 18.20 -14.37
N GLU A 120 -17.64 16.96 -14.67
CA GLU A 120 -17.73 15.86 -13.70
C GLU A 120 -16.37 15.56 -13.08
N MET A 121 -15.30 15.52 -13.88
CA MET A 121 -13.95 15.27 -13.38
C MET A 121 -13.41 16.42 -12.53
N LEU A 122 -13.75 17.68 -12.88
CA LEU A 122 -13.42 18.85 -12.05
C LEU A 122 -14.14 18.79 -10.69
N ALA A 123 -15.41 18.41 -10.66
CA ALA A 123 -16.18 18.25 -9.44
C ALA A 123 -15.60 17.11 -8.57
N LEU A 124 -15.36 15.93 -9.16
CA LEU A 124 -14.77 14.77 -8.48
C LEU A 124 -13.46 15.11 -7.76
N THR A 125 -12.64 15.97 -8.36
CA THR A 125 -11.33 16.30 -7.83
C THR A 125 -11.29 17.60 -7.02
N GLY A 126 -12.46 18.20 -6.70
CA GLY A 126 -12.56 19.46 -5.97
C GLY A 126 -11.88 20.63 -6.70
N MET A 127 -11.92 20.61 -8.03
CA MET A 127 -11.30 21.62 -8.90
C MET A 127 -12.34 22.46 -9.68
N GLU A 128 -13.56 22.54 -9.18
CA GLU A 128 -14.61 23.38 -9.76
C GLU A 128 -14.18 24.84 -9.83
N GLY A 129 -14.49 25.48 -10.93
CA GLY A 129 -14.08 26.87 -11.20
C GLY A 129 -12.63 27.06 -11.68
N PHE A 130 -11.77 26.02 -11.63
CA PHE A 130 -10.37 26.11 -12.06
C PHE A 130 -10.16 25.83 -13.56
N GLY A 131 -11.19 25.43 -14.31
CA GLY A 131 -11.06 24.96 -15.68
C GLY A 131 -10.32 25.91 -16.63
N LYS A 132 -10.42 27.23 -16.42
CA LYS A 132 -9.75 28.24 -17.25
C LYS A 132 -8.32 28.58 -16.81
N ARG A 133 -7.87 28.11 -15.65
CA ARG A 133 -6.50 28.37 -15.16
C ARG A 133 -5.48 27.57 -15.93
N MET A 134 -4.23 28.03 -15.89
CA MET A 134 -3.08 27.33 -16.46
C MET A 134 -2.35 26.54 -15.36
N PRO A 135 -1.64 25.44 -15.68
CA PRO A 135 -0.94 24.61 -14.70
C PRO A 135 -0.02 25.38 -13.74
N HIS A 136 0.71 26.39 -14.23
CA HIS A 136 1.61 27.20 -13.40
C HIS A 136 0.89 28.07 -12.34
N GLN A 137 -0.43 28.19 -12.41
CA GLN A 137 -1.26 28.90 -11.44
C GLN A 137 -1.79 28.00 -10.32
N LEU A 138 -1.39 26.71 -10.32
CA LEU A 138 -1.83 25.70 -9.38
C LEU A 138 -0.70 25.29 -8.42
N SER A 139 -1.06 24.96 -7.17
CA SER A 139 -0.16 24.25 -6.27
C SER A 139 0.15 22.84 -6.77
N GLY A 140 1.21 22.19 -6.27
CA GLY A 140 1.56 20.83 -6.64
C GLY A 140 0.42 19.83 -6.40
N GLY A 141 -0.26 19.89 -5.26
CA GLY A 141 -1.43 19.05 -4.96
C GLY A 141 -2.60 19.30 -5.92
N GLN A 142 -2.85 20.57 -6.32
CA GLN A 142 -3.86 20.88 -7.33
C GLN A 142 -3.48 20.32 -8.71
N GLN A 143 -2.20 20.36 -9.08
CA GLN A 143 -1.73 19.75 -10.34
C GLN A 143 -1.93 18.23 -10.34
N THR A 144 -1.66 17.56 -9.23
CA THR A 144 -1.91 16.11 -9.08
C THR A 144 -3.39 15.76 -9.23
N ARG A 145 -4.30 16.56 -8.63
CA ARG A 145 -5.76 16.38 -8.79
C ARG A 145 -6.21 16.51 -10.24
N VAL A 146 -5.66 17.47 -10.97
CA VAL A 146 -5.96 17.62 -12.42
C VAL A 146 -5.40 16.45 -13.22
N ALA A 147 -4.20 15.95 -12.91
CA ALA A 147 -3.63 14.78 -13.57
C ALA A 147 -4.49 13.53 -13.34
N LEU A 148 -5.03 13.37 -12.14
CA LEU A 148 -5.97 12.32 -11.79
C LEU A 148 -7.28 12.46 -12.60
N ALA A 149 -7.87 13.65 -12.63
CA ALA A 149 -9.05 13.95 -13.44
C ALA A 149 -8.82 13.62 -14.91
N ARG A 150 -7.65 13.98 -15.46
CA ARG A 150 -7.27 13.67 -16.86
C ARG A 150 -7.18 12.16 -17.11
N ALA A 151 -6.58 11.41 -16.20
CA ALA A 151 -6.41 9.97 -16.34
C ALA A 151 -7.75 9.21 -16.29
N LEU A 152 -8.70 9.70 -15.47
CA LEU A 152 -10.03 9.10 -15.32
C LEU A 152 -11.03 9.53 -16.40
N ALA A 153 -10.86 10.71 -17.01
CA ALA A 153 -11.77 11.26 -18.01
C ALA A 153 -11.97 10.36 -19.23
N ILE A 154 -10.96 9.57 -19.60
CA ILE A 154 -11.02 8.64 -20.73
C ILE A 154 -11.73 7.32 -20.40
N LYS A 155 -12.20 7.12 -19.15
CA LYS A 155 -12.83 5.89 -18.64
C LYS A 155 -12.01 4.64 -19.01
N PRO A 156 -10.74 4.57 -18.58
CA PRO A 156 -9.86 3.47 -18.94
C PRO A 156 -10.25 2.17 -18.23
N SER A 157 -9.92 1.01 -18.81
CA SER A 157 -10.10 -0.29 -18.15
C SER A 157 -9.04 -0.58 -17.08
N ILE A 158 -7.88 0.08 -17.19
CA ILE A 158 -6.75 -0.04 -16.24
C ILE A 158 -6.24 1.36 -15.92
N VAL A 159 -6.06 1.64 -14.62
CA VAL A 159 -5.49 2.89 -14.12
C VAL A 159 -4.22 2.59 -13.31
N LEU A 160 -3.18 3.36 -13.57
CA LEU A 160 -1.91 3.30 -12.87
C LEU A 160 -1.70 4.62 -12.13
N LEU A 161 -1.57 4.55 -10.81
CA LEU A 161 -1.48 5.69 -9.91
C LEU A 161 -0.13 5.63 -9.16
N ASP A 162 0.77 6.56 -9.45
CA ASP A 162 2.10 6.61 -8.83
C ASP A 162 2.11 7.71 -7.75
N GLU A 163 1.88 7.33 -6.50
CA GLU A 163 1.77 8.20 -5.31
C GLU A 163 0.80 9.38 -5.50
N PRO A 164 -0.45 9.13 -5.95
CA PRO A 164 -1.35 10.20 -6.42
C PRO A 164 -1.86 11.12 -5.31
N PHE A 165 -1.71 10.74 -4.06
CA PHE A 165 -2.23 11.51 -2.92
C PHE A 165 -1.13 12.06 -2.01
N SER A 166 0.15 11.79 -2.29
CA SER A 166 1.28 12.16 -1.43
C SER A 166 1.45 13.67 -1.23
N ALA A 167 1.09 14.48 -2.22
CA ALA A 167 1.21 15.95 -2.19
C ALA A 167 0.00 16.68 -1.57
N LEU A 168 -0.96 15.95 -0.98
CA LEU A 168 -2.18 16.50 -0.39
C LEU A 168 -2.09 16.59 1.13
N ASP A 169 -2.82 17.54 1.72
CA ASP A 169 -3.06 17.57 3.16
C ASP A 169 -3.91 16.35 3.61
N ALA A 170 -3.92 16.04 4.90
CA ALA A 170 -4.49 14.80 5.41
C ALA A 170 -6.00 14.67 5.21
N GLU A 171 -6.77 15.77 5.40
CA GLU A 171 -8.23 15.78 5.26
C GLU A 171 -8.62 15.55 3.80
N LEU A 172 -8.09 16.37 2.90
CA LEU A 172 -8.34 16.29 1.47
C LEU A 172 -7.85 14.96 0.87
N ARG A 173 -6.73 14.41 1.38
CA ARG A 173 -6.21 13.10 0.97
C ARG A 173 -7.22 12.00 1.24
N THR A 174 -7.81 12.00 2.44
CA THR A 174 -8.79 10.98 2.84
C THR A 174 -10.05 11.04 2.00
N GLU A 175 -10.60 12.23 1.79
CA GLU A 175 -11.81 12.46 0.99
C GLU A 175 -11.58 12.08 -0.48
N LEU A 176 -10.57 12.67 -1.12
CA LEU A 176 -10.28 12.41 -2.54
C LEU A 176 -9.93 10.95 -2.81
N ARG A 177 -9.20 10.29 -1.91
CA ARG A 177 -8.91 8.85 -2.01
C ARG A 177 -10.20 8.05 -2.03
N ALA A 178 -11.13 8.31 -1.10
CA ALA A 178 -12.41 7.60 -1.04
C ALA A 178 -13.22 7.80 -2.33
N ASP A 179 -13.31 9.02 -2.84
CA ASP A 179 -14.04 9.35 -4.06
C ASP A 179 -13.45 8.65 -5.30
N VAL A 180 -12.13 8.67 -5.42
CA VAL A 180 -11.43 8.00 -6.54
C VAL A 180 -11.60 6.49 -6.47
N ILE A 181 -11.43 5.86 -5.31
CA ILE A 181 -11.63 4.42 -5.15
C ILE A 181 -13.08 4.03 -5.45
N ASN A 182 -14.07 4.79 -4.96
CA ASN A 182 -15.49 4.58 -5.26
C ASN A 182 -15.78 4.71 -6.76
N LEU A 183 -15.20 5.70 -7.43
CA LEU A 183 -15.34 5.85 -8.89
C LEU A 183 -14.75 4.65 -9.63
N LEU A 184 -13.54 4.22 -9.29
CA LEU A 184 -12.89 3.05 -9.92
C LEU A 184 -13.74 1.80 -9.76
N ARG A 185 -14.27 1.56 -8.56
CA ARG A 185 -15.15 0.42 -8.27
C ARG A 185 -16.48 0.50 -9.01
N SER A 186 -17.13 1.67 -9.05
CA SER A 186 -18.40 1.86 -9.77
C SER A 186 -18.29 1.63 -11.27
N GLN A 187 -17.09 1.88 -11.84
CA GLN A 187 -16.79 1.65 -13.27
C GLN A 187 -16.17 0.27 -13.53
N ASN A 188 -16.01 -0.58 -12.52
CA ASN A 188 -15.30 -1.86 -12.60
C ASN A 188 -13.90 -1.73 -13.23
N THR A 189 -13.19 -0.64 -12.88
CA THR A 189 -11.87 -0.30 -13.42
C THR A 189 -10.79 -0.98 -12.57
N THR A 190 -9.91 -1.74 -13.22
CA THR A 190 -8.73 -2.33 -12.55
C THR A 190 -7.68 -1.24 -12.29
N ALA A 191 -7.07 -1.23 -11.10
CA ALA A 191 -6.09 -0.21 -10.77
C ALA A 191 -4.86 -0.76 -10.06
N ILE A 192 -3.72 -0.11 -10.27
CA ILE A 192 -2.53 -0.25 -9.41
C ILE A 192 -2.27 1.11 -8.75
N LEU A 193 -2.29 1.12 -7.44
CA LEU A 193 -1.96 2.25 -6.59
C LEU A 193 -0.57 2.03 -5.97
N VAL A 194 0.40 2.82 -6.34
CA VAL A 194 1.68 2.89 -5.63
C VAL A 194 1.54 3.89 -4.50
N THR A 195 1.89 3.48 -3.31
CA THR A 195 1.94 4.36 -2.15
C THR A 195 3.05 3.93 -1.18
N HIS A 196 3.53 4.85 -0.38
CA HIS A 196 4.39 4.58 0.77
C HIS A 196 3.60 4.57 2.09
N ASP A 197 2.33 4.95 2.05
CA ASP A 197 1.42 4.93 3.18
C ASP A 197 0.75 3.55 3.29
N ARG A 198 1.05 2.85 4.38
CA ARG A 198 0.53 1.49 4.67
C ARG A 198 -0.99 1.49 4.83
N GLU A 199 -1.52 2.47 5.54
CA GLU A 199 -2.95 2.58 5.80
C GLU A 199 -3.72 2.86 4.51
N GLU A 200 -3.18 3.72 3.66
CA GLU A 200 -3.74 3.97 2.33
C GLU A 200 -3.87 2.67 1.52
N GLY A 201 -2.80 1.86 1.48
CA GLY A 201 -2.81 0.58 0.79
C GLY A 201 -3.84 -0.39 1.36
N LEU A 202 -3.84 -0.59 2.70
CA LEU A 202 -4.72 -1.54 3.39
C LEU A 202 -6.21 -1.19 3.23
N VAL A 203 -6.57 0.11 3.26
CA VAL A 203 -7.97 0.56 3.16
C VAL A 203 -8.48 0.57 1.72
N SER A 204 -7.60 0.82 0.74
CA SER A 204 -8.01 1.07 -0.65
C SER A 204 -8.03 -0.15 -1.54
N ALA A 205 -7.21 -1.15 -1.25
CA ALA A 205 -6.92 -2.23 -2.17
C ALA A 205 -7.64 -3.53 -1.85
N ASP A 206 -7.90 -4.32 -2.89
CA ASP A 206 -8.35 -5.71 -2.79
C ASP A 206 -7.14 -6.67 -2.71
N VAL A 207 -6.00 -6.23 -3.23
CA VAL A 207 -4.73 -6.97 -3.24
C VAL A 207 -3.60 -6.06 -2.81
N ILE A 208 -2.84 -6.48 -1.81
CA ILE A 208 -1.56 -5.88 -1.44
C ILE A 208 -0.45 -6.66 -2.15
N ALA A 209 0.45 -5.96 -2.82
CA ALA A 209 1.68 -6.53 -3.39
C ALA A 209 2.90 -5.82 -2.77
N LEU A 210 3.66 -6.56 -1.98
CA LEU A 210 4.85 -6.05 -1.30
C LEU A 210 6.08 -6.25 -2.17
N MET A 211 6.69 -5.15 -2.56
CA MET A 211 7.91 -5.15 -3.38
C MET A 211 9.16 -4.94 -2.55
N ARG A 212 10.19 -5.74 -2.84
CA ARG A 212 11.53 -5.58 -2.32
C ARG A 212 12.55 -6.06 -3.35
N ASP A 213 13.62 -5.29 -3.54
CA ASP A 213 14.76 -5.64 -4.42
C ASP A 213 14.32 -6.09 -5.83
N GLY A 214 13.36 -5.39 -6.41
CA GLY A 214 12.84 -5.65 -7.76
C GLY A 214 11.88 -6.83 -7.89
N LYS A 215 11.46 -7.44 -6.78
CA LYS A 215 10.56 -8.61 -6.75
C LYS A 215 9.31 -8.32 -5.92
N ILE A 216 8.22 -9.03 -6.21
CA ILE A 216 7.09 -9.14 -5.28
C ILE A 216 7.41 -10.27 -4.31
N VAL A 217 7.59 -9.92 -3.03
CA VAL A 217 7.99 -10.88 -1.98
C VAL A 217 6.79 -11.50 -1.28
N GLN A 218 5.67 -10.77 -1.20
CA GLN A 218 4.38 -11.30 -0.73
C GLN A 218 3.24 -10.57 -1.42
N SER A 219 2.17 -11.28 -1.73
CA SER A 219 0.93 -10.70 -2.26
C SER A 219 -0.26 -11.48 -1.69
N GLY A 220 -1.35 -10.78 -1.40
CA GLY A 220 -2.57 -11.35 -0.85
C GLY A 220 -3.60 -10.28 -0.54
N SER A 221 -4.71 -10.65 0.11
CA SER A 221 -5.64 -9.67 0.65
C SER A 221 -4.97 -8.78 1.71
N PRO A 222 -5.49 -7.58 1.99
CA PRO A 222 -4.99 -6.75 3.09
C PRO A 222 -4.92 -7.51 4.42
N GLU A 223 -5.93 -8.29 4.73
CA GLU A 223 -6.02 -9.08 5.95
C GLU A 223 -4.94 -10.18 5.99
N ASP A 224 -4.76 -10.94 4.90
CA ASP A 224 -3.74 -12.00 4.83
C ASP A 224 -2.32 -11.46 5.01
N VAL A 225 -2.02 -10.36 4.31
CA VAL A 225 -0.68 -9.76 4.35
C VAL A 225 -0.36 -9.17 5.72
N TYR A 226 -1.37 -8.62 6.41
CA TYR A 226 -1.24 -8.08 7.76
C TYR A 226 -1.14 -9.17 8.82
N SER A 227 -2.03 -10.16 8.78
CA SER A 227 -2.15 -11.22 9.79
C SER A 227 -1.11 -12.33 9.64
N SER A 228 -0.68 -12.61 8.39
CA SER A 228 0.20 -13.74 8.06
C SER A 228 1.42 -13.29 7.24
N PRO A 229 2.24 -12.37 7.77
CA PRO A 229 3.45 -11.93 7.09
C PRO A 229 4.45 -13.10 6.96
N ILE A 230 5.15 -13.17 5.82
CA ILE A 230 6.13 -14.25 5.56
C ILE A 230 7.47 -14.05 6.27
N SER A 231 7.70 -12.88 6.86
CA SER A 231 8.92 -12.55 7.61
C SER A 231 8.70 -11.39 8.58
N PRO A 232 9.56 -11.22 9.61
CA PRO A 232 9.50 -10.06 10.49
C PRO A 232 9.61 -8.71 9.73
N THR A 233 10.45 -8.65 8.70
CA THR A 233 10.61 -7.44 7.86
C THR A 233 9.32 -7.08 7.15
N ILE A 234 8.57 -8.06 6.66
CA ILE A 234 7.28 -7.84 6.01
C ILE A 234 6.23 -7.38 7.04
N ALA A 235 6.22 -7.98 8.23
CA ALA A 235 5.34 -7.54 9.31
C ALA A 235 5.54 -6.03 9.63
N ILE A 236 6.79 -5.59 9.77
CA ILE A 236 7.13 -4.18 10.01
C ILE A 236 6.71 -3.29 8.83
N SER A 237 6.81 -3.80 7.60
CA SER A 237 6.43 -3.05 6.39
C SER A 237 4.92 -2.83 6.25
N THR A 238 4.10 -3.68 6.88
CA THR A 238 2.64 -3.66 6.76
C THR A 238 1.92 -3.03 7.95
N GLY A 239 2.62 -2.82 9.06
CA GLY A 239 2.05 -2.20 10.27
C GLY A 239 3.08 -2.17 11.39
N ASP A 240 2.69 -1.62 12.52
CA ASP A 240 3.51 -1.69 13.72
C ASP A 240 3.62 -3.15 14.15
N ALA A 241 4.82 -3.57 14.55
CA ALA A 241 5.09 -4.95 14.93
C ALA A 241 6.25 -5.02 15.94
N LEU A 242 6.04 -5.79 16.98
CA LEU A 242 7.08 -6.18 17.92
C LEU A 242 7.77 -7.44 17.38
N VAL A 243 9.10 -7.40 17.32
CA VAL A 243 9.93 -8.55 16.94
C VAL A 243 10.73 -8.95 18.18
N LEU A 244 10.31 -10.04 18.82
CA LEU A 244 10.87 -10.48 20.11
C LEU A 244 11.65 -11.77 19.90
N GLN A 245 12.71 -11.94 20.69
CA GLN A 245 13.44 -13.20 20.74
C GLN A 245 12.52 -14.32 21.25
N ALA A 246 12.61 -15.49 20.62
CA ALA A 246 11.81 -16.64 20.99
C ALA A 246 12.56 -17.95 20.73
N THR A 247 12.16 -18.97 21.45
CA THR A 247 12.72 -20.33 21.29
C THR A 247 11.59 -21.34 21.12
N LYS A 248 11.65 -22.13 20.07
CA LYS A 248 10.75 -23.25 19.89
C LYS A 248 11.26 -24.45 20.67
N LEU A 249 10.37 -25.08 21.46
CA LEU A 249 10.69 -26.20 22.33
C LEU A 249 10.29 -27.54 21.69
N SER A 250 10.82 -28.63 22.21
CA SER A 250 10.60 -29.99 21.71
C SER A 250 9.16 -30.48 21.83
N ASP A 251 8.37 -29.89 22.72
CA ASP A 251 6.94 -30.15 22.88
C ASP A 251 6.04 -29.36 21.92
N GLY A 252 6.66 -28.53 21.05
CA GLY A 252 5.97 -27.69 20.06
C GLY A 252 5.54 -26.33 20.61
N SER A 253 5.73 -26.05 21.92
CA SER A 253 5.49 -24.73 22.49
C SER A 253 6.55 -23.71 22.06
N THR A 254 6.25 -22.42 22.26
CA THR A 254 7.18 -21.33 21.96
C THR A 254 7.39 -20.51 23.23
N ASP A 255 8.63 -20.43 23.68
CA ASP A 255 9.06 -19.66 24.84
C ASP A 255 9.51 -18.26 24.42
N TYR A 256 8.95 -17.24 25.03
CA TYR A 256 9.28 -15.83 24.83
C TYR A 256 8.79 -14.98 26.02
N ILE A 257 9.17 -13.72 26.09
CA ILE A 257 8.96 -12.86 27.27
C ILE A 257 7.49 -12.75 27.73
N LEU A 258 6.50 -12.78 26.80
CA LEU A 258 5.07 -12.73 27.13
C LEU A 258 4.43 -14.12 27.30
N ASN A 259 5.18 -15.19 27.14
CA ASN A 259 4.74 -16.57 27.33
C ASN A 259 5.93 -17.44 27.79
N PRO A 260 6.50 -17.19 29.00
CA PRO A 260 7.59 -17.99 29.50
C PRO A 260 7.11 -19.42 29.83
N VAL A 261 7.70 -20.38 29.15
CA VAL A 261 7.31 -21.80 29.27
C VAL A 261 8.05 -22.42 30.45
N LYS A 262 7.31 -22.79 31.49
CA LYS A 262 7.86 -23.52 32.70
C LYS A 262 7.95 -25.04 32.42
N SER A 263 8.43 -25.44 31.22
CA SER A 263 8.55 -26.84 30.82
C SER A 263 10.00 -27.33 30.93
N SER A 264 10.17 -28.64 31.18
CA SER A 264 11.47 -29.34 31.05
C SER A 264 11.83 -29.66 29.59
N ALA A 265 11.02 -29.20 28.62
CA ALA A 265 11.25 -29.41 27.19
C ALA A 265 12.55 -28.75 26.73
N GLN A 266 13.31 -29.44 25.87
CA GLN A 266 14.57 -28.92 25.36
C GLN A 266 14.34 -27.86 24.28
N SER A 267 15.22 -26.86 24.22
CA SER A 267 15.27 -25.89 23.13
C SER A 267 15.62 -26.62 21.83
N VAL A 268 14.80 -26.39 20.77
CA VAL A 268 15.00 -26.99 19.44
C VAL A 268 15.50 -25.95 18.45
N THR A 269 14.87 -24.78 18.41
CA THR A 269 15.17 -23.75 17.40
C THR A 269 15.02 -22.36 17.99
N SER A 270 16.09 -21.57 17.88
CA SER A 270 16.04 -20.15 18.22
C SER A 270 15.52 -19.32 17.04
N GLY A 271 14.82 -18.27 17.33
CA GLY A 271 14.23 -17.40 16.33
C GLY A 271 13.59 -16.16 16.92
N HIS A 272 12.64 -15.63 16.19
CA HIS A 272 11.86 -14.46 16.58
C HIS A 272 10.36 -14.75 16.47
N ILE A 273 9.58 -14.14 17.34
CA ILE A 273 8.14 -14.02 17.11
C ILE A 273 7.81 -12.60 16.69
N VAL A 274 6.72 -12.49 15.95
CA VAL A 274 6.12 -11.21 15.58
C VAL A 274 4.76 -11.09 16.25
N ILE A 275 4.57 -10.00 16.99
CA ILE A 275 3.33 -9.66 17.71
C ILE A 275 2.88 -8.29 17.22
N ARG A 276 1.59 -8.11 16.96
CA ARG A 276 1.00 -6.79 16.73
C ARG A 276 0.76 -6.10 18.08
N PRO A 277 0.99 -4.78 18.19
CA PRO A 277 0.76 -4.04 19.44
C PRO A 277 -0.64 -4.23 20.02
N GLU A 278 -1.66 -4.36 19.18
CA GLU A 278 -3.06 -4.60 19.55
C GLU A 278 -3.35 -6.04 20.02
N GLU A 279 -2.44 -6.98 19.81
CA GLU A 279 -2.56 -8.36 20.28
C GLU A 279 -2.10 -8.55 21.73
N ILE A 280 -1.68 -7.47 22.39
CA ILE A 280 -1.30 -7.48 23.80
C ILE A 280 -2.39 -6.77 24.61
N LYS A 281 -2.97 -7.48 25.55
CA LYS A 281 -3.93 -6.93 26.52
C LYS A 281 -3.22 -6.47 27.78
N LEU A 282 -3.66 -5.33 28.31
CA LEU A 282 -3.21 -4.79 29.59
C LEU A 282 -4.28 -4.96 30.66
N SER A 283 -3.86 -5.31 31.86
CA SER A 283 -4.71 -5.40 33.05
C SER A 283 -4.05 -4.71 34.23
N LYS A 284 -4.89 -4.07 35.09
CA LYS A 284 -4.43 -3.51 36.38
C LYS A 284 -4.21 -4.57 37.43
N SER A 285 -4.69 -5.79 37.23
CA SER A 285 -4.59 -6.91 38.14
C SER A 285 -3.22 -7.57 38.02
N VAL A 286 -2.26 -7.07 38.77
CA VAL A 286 -0.89 -7.61 38.82
C VAL A 286 -0.84 -8.78 39.81
N SER A 287 -0.29 -9.92 39.41
CA SER A 287 -0.07 -11.10 40.25
C SER A 287 1.35 -11.65 40.06
N SER A 288 1.77 -12.55 40.96
CA SER A 288 3.07 -13.24 40.86
C SER A 288 3.17 -14.16 39.63
N ASP A 289 2.03 -14.59 39.08
CA ASP A 289 1.96 -15.50 37.93
C ASP A 289 1.73 -14.77 36.59
N SER A 290 1.50 -13.45 36.63
CA SER A 290 1.34 -12.63 35.44
C SER A 290 2.67 -12.05 34.96
N ILE A 291 2.77 -11.78 33.65
CA ILE A 291 3.87 -10.99 33.10
C ILE A 291 3.58 -9.53 33.42
N ASN A 292 4.46 -8.93 34.23
CA ASN A 292 4.26 -7.59 34.71
C ASN A 292 5.24 -6.62 34.09
N GLY A 293 4.77 -5.39 33.83
CA GLY A 293 5.58 -4.33 33.28
C GLY A 293 5.19 -2.96 33.83
N LEU A 294 6.10 -2.02 33.67
CA LEU A 294 5.94 -0.63 34.12
C LEU A 294 5.64 0.25 32.91
N ILE A 295 4.54 0.99 32.94
CA ILE A 295 4.21 1.97 31.89
C ILE A 295 5.19 3.14 31.99
N THR A 296 5.95 3.37 30.91
CA THR A 296 6.96 4.43 30.84
C THR A 296 6.50 5.62 30.01
N LYS A 297 5.59 5.40 29.03
CA LYS A 297 5.06 6.46 28.17
C LYS A 297 3.67 6.10 27.66
N ILE A 298 2.85 7.12 27.42
CA ILE A 298 1.54 6.99 26.75
C ILE A 298 1.45 8.07 25.67
N ASP A 299 1.37 7.66 24.41
CA ASP A 299 1.11 8.53 23.28
C ASP A 299 -0.37 8.40 22.89
N TYR A 300 -1.14 9.47 23.09
CA TYR A 300 -2.57 9.49 22.90
C TYR A 300 -2.94 9.93 21.48
N TYR A 301 -3.70 9.12 20.76
CA TYR A 301 -4.15 9.36 19.36
C TYR A 301 -5.65 9.70 19.25
N GLY A 302 -6.32 9.98 20.36
CA GLY A 302 -7.75 10.32 20.40
C GLY A 302 -8.63 9.08 20.59
N HIS A 303 -8.71 8.20 19.64
CA HIS A 303 -9.52 6.96 19.70
C HIS A 303 -8.76 5.77 20.32
N ASP A 304 -7.44 5.84 20.38
CA ASP A 304 -6.56 4.83 20.96
C ASP A 304 -5.30 5.47 21.57
N ALA A 305 -4.44 4.66 22.14
CA ALA A 305 -3.11 5.09 22.60
C ALA A 305 -2.06 4.00 22.34
N MET A 306 -0.83 4.46 22.08
CA MET A 306 0.35 3.62 22.10
C MET A 306 1.03 3.75 23.46
N VAL A 307 1.13 2.64 24.19
CA VAL A 307 1.68 2.57 25.53
C VAL A 307 3.04 1.88 25.49
N ALA A 308 4.08 2.58 25.89
CA ALA A 308 5.40 1.99 26.07
C ALA A 308 5.50 1.39 27.47
N ILE A 309 5.94 0.14 27.54
CA ILE A 309 5.98 -0.65 28.76
C ILE A 309 7.33 -1.36 28.86
N ASP A 310 7.97 -1.20 30.01
CA ASP A 310 9.19 -1.94 30.34
C ASP A 310 8.82 -3.26 31.00
N VAL A 311 9.21 -4.37 30.38
CA VAL A 311 9.01 -5.73 30.87
C VAL A 311 10.39 -6.38 30.98
N ALA A 312 10.89 -6.60 32.19
CA ALA A 312 12.27 -7.00 32.43
C ALA A 312 13.25 -6.05 31.73
N ASP A 313 14.09 -6.56 30.80
CA ASP A 313 15.08 -5.78 30.05
C ASP A 313 14.57 -5.37 28.63
N GLN A 314 13.28 -5.49 28.36
CA GLN A 314 12.71 -5.19 27.03
C GLN A 314 11.68 -4.06 27.09
N HIS A 315 11.70 -3.21 26.04
CA HIS A 315 10.71 -2.15 25.83
C HIS A 315 9.66 -2.62 24.82
N LEU A 316 8.42 -2.75 25.29
CA LEU A 316 7.29 -3.17 24.45
C LEU A 316 6.39 -1.98 24.14
N GLN A 317 5.78 -1.99 22.96
CA GLN A 317 4.75 -1.05 22.57
C GLN A 317 3.42 -1.79 22.44
N VAL A 318 2.41 -1.32 23.16
CA VAL A 318 1.08 -1.93 23.21
C VAL A 318 0.05 -0.90 22.76
N ARG A 319 -0.81 -1.26 21.82
CA ARG A 319 -1.89 -0.41 21.37
C ARG A 319 -3.17 -0.74 22.11
N ILE A 320 -3.75 0.25 22.77
CA ILE A 320 -4.97 0.09 23.57
C ILE A 320 -6.09 0.98 23.01
N PRO A 321 -7.31 0.44 22.83
CA PRO A 321 -8.45 1.25 22.41
C PRO A 321 -8.90 2.20 23.54
N GLY A 322 -9.42 3.36 23.18
CA GLY A 322 -10.07 4.25 24.14
C GLY A 322 -11.52 3.87 24.42
N PRO A 323 -12.12 4.35 25.53
CA PRO A 323 -11.45 5.02 26.64
C PRO A 323 -10.63 4.05 27.49
N PHE A 324 -9.51 4.49 28.03
CA PHE A 324 -8.65 3.70 28.91
C PHE A 324 -8.34 4.49 30.20
N ASP A 325 -7.98 3.76 31.25
CA ASP A 325 -7.65 4.30 32.56
C ASP A 325 -6.29 3.72 33.03
N PHE A 326 -5.21 4.12 32.33
CA PHE A 326 -3.83 3.80 32.65
C PHE A 326 -3.01 5.08 32.79
N ASN A 327 -1.97 5.04 33.63
CA ASN A 327 -1.10 6.18 33.88
C ASN A 327 0.38 5.79 33.76
N VAL A 328 1.22 6.74 33.38
CA VAL A 328 2.68 6.57 33.42
C VAL A 328 3.11 6.30 34.85
N GLY A 329 4.04 5.34 35.04
CA GLY A 329 4.48 4.87 36.33
C GLY A 329 3.61 3.77 36.95
N GLN A 330 2.54 3.35 36.28
CA GLN A 330 1.67 2.28 36.73
C GLN A 330 2.25 0.90 36.36
N ASN A 331 2.21 -0.05 37.30
CA ASN A 331 2.46 -1.46 37.00
C ASN A 331 1.19 -2.09 36.39
N VAL A 332 1.38 -2.88 35.35
CA VAL A 332 0.32 -3.57 34.62
C VAL A 332 0.72 -5.02 34.33
N ALA A 333 -0.27 -5.88 34.23
CA ALA A 333 -0.07 -7.23 33.71
C ALA A 333 -0.32 -7.25 32.21
N LEU A 334 0.51 -7.99 31.48
CA LEU A 334 0.44 -8.15 30.03
C LEU A 334 0.05 -9.58 29.68
N GLU A 335 -0.81 -9.72 28.68
CA GLU A 335 -1.22 -11.00 28.09
C GLU A 335 -1.20 -10.91 26.57
N HIS A 336 -0.47 -11.80 25.92
CA HIS A 336 -0.52 -11.95 24.46
C HIS A 336 -1.73 -12.83 24.09
N VAL A 337 -2.66 -12.26 23.33
CA VAL A 337 -3.92 -12.92 22.92
C VAL A 337 -3.97 -13.27 21.43
N GLY A 338 -2.96 -12.87 20.67
CA GLY A 338 -2.85 -13.12 19.24
C GLY A 338 -2.23 -14.47 18.87
N PRO A 339 -2.15 -14.78 17.57
CA PRO A 339 -1.47 -15.96 17.08
C PRO A 339 0.06 -15.84 17.24
N VAL A 340 0.72 -16.95 17.58
CA VAL A 340 2.18 -17.00 17.68
C VAL A 340 2.78 -17.19 16.29
N ARG A 341 3.39 -16.13 15.76
CA ARG A 341 4.07 -16.14 14.44
C ARG A 341 5.58 -16.28 14.66
N PHE A 342 6.06 -17.51 14.62
CA PHE A 342 7.48 -17.83 14.84
C PHE A 342 8.27 -17.89 13.54
N PHE A 343 9.43 -17.26 13.52
CA PHE A 343 10.39 -17.24 12.42
C PHE A 343 11.76 -17.72 12.92
N ALA A 344 12.20 -18.87 12.43
CA ALA A 344 13.51 -19.41 12.78
C ALA A 344 14.64 -18.50 12.28
N ASN A 345 15.72 -18.39 13.06
CA ASN A 345 16.96 -17.78 12.59
C ASN A 345 17.52 -18.61 11.42
N LYS A 346 17.96 -17.92 10.36
CA LYS A 346 18.61 -18.55 9.20
C LYS A 346 20.04 -18.88 9.53
#